data_b44273953e2c85ea827b6922c2509e95
#
_entry.id   b44273953e2c85ea827b6922c2509e95
#
_cell.length_a   1.000
_cell.length_b   1.000
_cell.length_c   1.000
_cell.angle_alpha   90.00
_cell.angle_beta   90.00
_cell.angle_gamma   90.00
#
_symmetry.space_group_name_H-M   'P 1'
#
loop_
_entity.id
_entity.type
_entity.pdbx_description
1 polymer ?
#
loop_
_entity_poly.entity_id
_entity_poly.type
_entity_poly.pdbx_seq_one_letter_code
_entity_poly.pdbx_strand_id
1 'polypeptide(L)'
;MYKPFIQPPALVRQLYPNRLWRMNPLEQSVYLTFDDGPHPEITPFVLEQLSRAGAKATFFCIGSRVAAYPQVYQQIIEQGHRVGNHTHQHLHAWRINQADYLNDVAAAANLIDSNLFRPPYGKLSWQMAKQIPTVIKEPAQIVMWDILSGDFDQRLTASSCLENCRRFLRPGSIIVLHDSEKAWERLSILLPALISLTASAGYSLKSLP
;
A
#
# COMPACT_ATOMS: atom_id res chain seq x y z
N MET A 1 17.46 2.94 16.68
CA MET A 1 16.90 2.18 15.52
C MET A 1 15.41 2.47 15.46
N TYR A 2 14.93 3.07 14.37
CA TYR A 2 13.51 3.45 14.21
C TYR A 2 12.66 2.18 14.08
N LYS A 3 11.74 1.94 15.05
CA LYS A 3 10.70 0.92 14.90
C LYS A 3 9.46 1.61 14.34
N PRO A 4 9.00 1.28 13.13
CA PRO A 4 7.76 1.84 12.61
C PRO A 4 6.60 1.38 13.51
N PHE A 5 5.63 2.28 13.71
CA PHE A 5 4.41 1.92 14.43
C PHE A 5 3.60 0.93 13.59
N ILE A 6 3.30 -0.23 14.16
CA ILE A 6 2.38 -1.20 13.54
C ILE A 6 1.01 -0.54 13.31
N GLN A 7 0.52 0.17 14.31
CA GLN A 7 -0.64 1.05 14.18
C GLN A 7 -0.23 2.50 14.49
N PRO A 8 -0.51 3.45 13.59
CA PRO A 8 -0.23 4.86 13.85
C PRO A 8 -1.01 5.35 15.08
N PRO A 9 -0.35 6.06 16.03
CA PRO A 9 -1.02 6.64 17.19
C PRO A 9 -2.17 7.56 16.78
N ALA A 10 -3.21 7.63 17.62
CA ALA A 10 -4.38 8.49 17.37
C ALA A 10 -3.97 9.96 17.16
N LEU A 11 -3.01 10.45 17.94
CA LEU A 11 -2.48 11.81 17.81
C LEU A 11 -1.90 12.07 16.40
N VAL A 12 -1.15 11.11 15.83
CA VAL A 12 -0.60 11.26 14.48
C VAL A 12 -1.72 11.37 13.45
N ARG A 13 -2.77 10.56 13.58
CA ARG A 13 -3.93 10.63 12.68
C ARG A 13 -4.69 11.95 12.79
N GLN A 14 -4.81 12.49 13.99
CA GLN A 14 -5.45 13.80 14.26
C GLN A 14 -4.62 14.97 13.71
N LEU A 15 -3.28 14.88 13.74
CA LEU A 15 -2.40 15.89 13.16
C LEU A 15 -2.45 15.93 11.62
N TYR A 16 -2.89 14.83 10.97
CA TYR A 16 -2.97 14.72 9.51
C TYR A 16 -4.36 14.24 9.07
N PRO A 17 -5.44 15.02 9.32
CA PRO A 17 -6.82 14.60 9.07
C PRO A 17 -7.14 14.42 7.58
N ASN A 18 -6.42 15.11 6.69
CA ASN A 18 -6.61 15.04 5.24
C ASN A 18 -5.94 13.82 4.59
N ARG A 19 -5.38 12.89 5.38
CA ARG A 19 -4.83 11.63 4.91
C ARG A 19 -5.78 10.49 5.22
N LEU A 20 -5.92 9.56 4.30
CA LEU A 20 -6.76 8.38 4.49
C LEU A 20 -5.99 7.33 5.31
N TRP A 21 -6.41 7.12 6.55
CA TRP A 21 -5.80 6.16 7.46
C TRP A 21 -6.60 4.86 7.59
N ARG A 22 -7.91 4.94 7.43
CA ARG A 22 -8.86 3.84 7.56
C ARG A 22 -10.13 4.18 6.79
N MET A 23 -10.79 3.18 6.25
CA MET A 23 -12.07 3.31 5.56
C MET A 23 -13.26 3.35 6.55
N ASN A 24 -14.45 3.48 6.01
CA ASN A 24 -15.68 3.53 6.79
C ASN A 24 -15.84 2.26 7.66
N PRO A 25 -15.93 2.37 9.00
CA PRO A 25 -16.05 1.22 9.89
C PRO A 25 -17.43 0.54 9.86
N LEU A 26 -18.42 1.15 9.23
CA LEU A 26 -19.76 0.55 9.09
C LEU A 26 -19.79 -0.57 8.04
N GLU A 27 -18.80 -0.60 7.13
CA GLU A 27 -18.66 -1.68 6.18
C GLU A 27 -17.82 -2.81 6.78
N GLN A 28 -18.30 -4.05 6.71
CA GLN A 28 -17.56 -5.24 7.12
C GLN A 28 -16.49 -5.60 6.07
N SER A 29 -15.63 -4.64 5.78
CA SER A 29 -14.59 -4.74 4.75
C SER A 29 -13.22 -4.38 5.29
N VAL A 30 -12.19 -5.03 4.75
CA VAL A 30 -10.76 -4.77 5.00
C VAL A 30 -10.08 -4.54 3.66
N TYR A 31 -9.05 -3.71 3.63
CA TYR A 31 -8.40 -3.24 2.43
C TYR A 31 -6.93 -3.64 2.46
N LEU A 32 -6.59 -4.70 1.72
CA LEU A 32 -5.19 -5.07 1.52
C LEU A 32 -4.55 -4.11 0.52
N THR A 33 -3.37 -3.62 0.87
CA THR A 33 -2.60 -2.75 0.00
C THR A 33 -1.16 -3.26 -0.11
N PHE A 34 -0.62 -3.24 -1.33
CA PHE A 34 0.73 -3.71 -1.64
C PHE A 34 1.56 -2.54 -2.14
N ASP A 35 2.73 -2.34 -1.54
CA ASP A 35 3.68 -1.29 -1.91
C ASP A 35 4.91 -1.92 -2.61
N ASP A 36 5.68 -1.13 -3.35
CA ASP A 36 6.96 -1.46 -4.00
C ASP A 36 6.89 -2.22 -5.34
N GLY A 37 5.77 -2.84 -5.70
CA GLY A 37 5.59 -3.52 -6.98
C GLY A 37 5.49 -2.58 -8.20
N PRO A 38 5.23 -3.15 -9.41
CA PRO A 38 5.09 -4.58 -9.68
C PRO A 38 6.43 -5.32 -9.70
N HIS A 39 6.43 -6.58 -9.27
CA HIS A 39 7.56 -7.50 -9.37
C HIS A 39 7.21 -8.67 -10.30
N PRO A 40 8.12 -9.14 -11.19
CA PRO A 40 7.78 -10.10 -12.24
C PRO A 40 7.30 -11.47 -11.72
N GLU A 41 7.68 -11.87 -10.51
CA GLU A 41 7.29 -13.16 -9.92
C GLU A 41 6.36 -12.99 -8.72
N ILE A 42 6.62 -11.99 -7.86
CA ILE A 42 5.91 -11.84 -6.57
C ILE A 42 4.51 -11.27 -6.80
N THR A 43 4.37 -10.26 -7.65
CA THR A 43 3.04 -9.68 -7.95
C THR A 43 2.10 -10.70 -8.57
N PRO A 44 2.49 -11.55 -9.56
CA PRO A 44 1.64 -12.64 -10.05
C PRO A 44 1.21 -13.62 -8.96
N PHE A 45 2.09 -14.00 -8.02
CA PHE A 45 1.71 -14.81 -6.87
C PHE A 45 0.63 -14.12 -6.02
N VAL A 46 0.78 -12.83 -5.73
CA VAL A 46 -0.22 -12.05 -4.97
C VAL A 46 -1.56 -12.06 -5.70
N LEU A 47 -1.57 -11.80 -7.01
CA LEU A 47 -2.77 -11.81 -7.85
C LEU A 47 -3.47 -13.17 -7.83
N GLU A 48 -2.71 -14.27 -7.88
CA GLU A 48 -3.25 -15.62 -7.79
C GLU A 48 -3.93 -15.87 -6.44
N GLN A 49 -3.29 -15.48 -5.31
CA GLN A 49 -3.90 -15.65 -3.98
C GLN A 49 -5.19 -14.85 -3.84
N LEU A 50 -5.20 -13.60 -4.32
CA LEU A 50 -6.39 -12.74 -4.31
C LEU A 50 -7.51 -13.30 -5.19
N SER A 51 -7.17 -13.79 -6.39
CA SER A 51 -8.13 -14.40 -7.32
C SER A 51 -8.81 -15.63 -6.72
N ARG A 52 -8.03 -16.54 -6.11
CA ARG A 52 -8.55 -17.73 -5.41
C ARG A 52 -9.53 -17.39 -4.29
N ALA A 53 -9.35 -16.24 -3.65
CA ALA A 53 -10.19 -15.75 -2.57
C ALA A 53 -11.38 -14.89 -3.05
N GLY A 54 -11.51 -14.61 -4.35
CA GLY A 54 -12.48 -13.64 -4.87
C GLY A 54 -12.26 -12.21 -4.34
N ALA A 55 -11.03 -11.90 -3.91
CA ALA A 55 -10.68 -10.67 -3.24
C ALA A 55 -10.16 -9.60 -4.20
N LYS A 56 -10.33 -8.33 -3.83
CA LYS A 56 -9.71 -7.19 -4.52
C LYS A 56 -8.78 -6.44 -3.57
N ALA A 57 -7.74 -5.83 -4.14
CA ALA A 57 -6.71 -5.10 -3.41
C ALA A 57 -6.29 -3.81 -4.13
N THR A 58 -5.43 -3.01 -3.49
CA THR A 58 -4.84 -1.81 -4.10
C THR A 58 -3.32 -1.95 -4.11
N PHE A 59 -2.69 -1.65 -5.25
CA PHE A 59 -1.26 -1.73 -5.45
C PHE A 59 -0.68 -0.32 -5.61
N PHE A 60 0.16 0.13 -4.67
CA PHE A 60 0.91 1.37 -4.77
C PHE A 60 2.22 1.10 -5.49
N CYS A 61 2.20 1.32 -6.80
CA CYS A 61 3.28 0.92 -7.70
C CYS A 61 4.39 1.97 -7.78
N ILE A 62 5.63 1.51 -7.86
CA ILE A 62 6.79 2.34 -8.19
C ILE A 62 6.84 2.53 -9.71
N GLY A 63 6.90 3.78 -10.19
CA GLY A 63 6.85 4.08 -11.63
C GLY A 63 7.96 3.40 -12.44
N SER A 64 9.19 3.33 -11.92
CA SER A 64 10.28 2.61 -12.60
C SER A 64 10.03 1.10 -12.71
N ARG A 65 9.32 0.51 -11.75
CA ARG A 65 8.89 -0.88 -11.81
C ARG A 65 7.77 -1.09 -12.83
N VAL A 66 6.82 -0.15 -12.93
CA VAL A 66 5.78 -0.15 -13.98
C VAL A 66 6.41 -0.11 -15.37
N ALA A 67 7.40 0.77 -15.57
CA ALA A 67 8.14 0.85 -16.82
C ALA A 67 8.92 -0.44 -17.15
N ALA A 68 9.49 -1.10 -16.12
CA ALA A 68 10.25 -2.33 -16.31
C ALA A 68 9.35 -3.57 -16.54
N TYR A 69 8.16 -3.60 -15.93
CA TYR A 69 7.25 -4.77 -15.96
C TYR A 69 5.82 -4.39 -16.35
N PRO A 70 5.62 -3.75 -17.54
CA PRO A 70 4.32 -3.23 -17.95
C PRO A 70 3.25 -4.32 -18.08
N GLN A 71 3.63 -5.55 -18.45
CA GLN A 71 2.70 -6.67 -18.57
C GLN A 71 2.14 -7.09 -17.19
N VAL A 72 2.98 -7.08 -16.14
CA VAL A 72 2.53 -7.38 -14.76
C VAL A 72 1.63 -6.27 -14.23
N TYR A 73 1.97 -5.01 -14.50
CA TYR A 73 1.12 -3.88 -14.18
C TYR A 73 -0.26 -3.98 -14.85
N GLN A 74 -0.28 -4.36 -16.12
CA GLN A 74 -1.53 -4.55 -16.86
C GLN A 74 -2.39 -5.67 -16.25
N GLN A 75 -1.78 -6.78 -15.80
CA GLN A 75 -2.50 -7.86 -15.09
C GLN A 75 -3.19 -7.39 -13.81
N ILE A 76 -2.57 -6.47 -13.06
CA ILE A 76 -3.19 -5.87 -11.86
C ILE A 76 -4.52 -5.20 -12.24
N ILE A 77 -4.51 -4.41 -13.32
CA ILE A 77 -5.67 -3.66 -13.80
C ILE A 77 -6.75 -4.61 -14.37
N GLU A 78 -6.36 -5.55 -15.23
CA GLU A 78 -7.27 -6.50 -15.88
C GLU A 78 -8.00 -7.40 -14.89
N GLN A 79 -7.35 -7.74 -13.77
CA GLN A 79 -7.98 -8.48 -12.69
C GLN A 79 -8.85 -7.61 -11.78
N GLY A 80 -9.04 -6.32 -12.10
CA GLY A 80 -9.95 -5.41 -11.41
C GLY A 80 -9.45 -4.94 -10.05
N HIS A 81 -8.13 -4.92 -9.84
CA HIS A 81 -7.51 -4.28 -8.70
C HIS A 81 -7.34 -2.78 -8.93
N ARG A 82 -7.18 -2.01 -7.85
CA ARG A 82 -6.82 -0.58 -7.95
C ARG A 82 -5.31 -0.42 -7.96
N VAL A 83 -4.86 0.65 -8.59
CA VAL A 83 -3.47 1.07 -8.55
C VAL A 83 -3.35 2.44 -7.89
N GLY A 84 -2.19 2.74 -7.34
CA GLY A 84 -1.84 4.03 -6.75
C GLY A 84 -0.38 4.37 -7.04
N ASN A 85 -0.04 5.65 -6.97
CA ASN A 85 1.30 6.16 -7.20
C ASN A 85 2.16 6.00 -5.92
N HIS A 86 3.33 5.36 -6.06
CA HIS A 86 4.33 5.20 -4.99
C HIS A 86 5.67 5.86 -5.34
N THR A 87 5.62 7.02 -6.05
CA THR A 87 6.75 7.71 -6.67
C THR A 87 7.41 6.92 -7.82
N HIS A 88 8.35 7.51 -8.54
CA HIS A 88 9.01 6.84 -9.65
C HIS A 88 10.26 6.05 -9.21
N GLN A 89 11.04 6.58 -8.27
CA GLN A 89 12.29 5.99 -7.78
C GLN A 89 12.24 5.62 -6.28
N HIS A 90 11.05 5.55 -5.66
CA HIS A 90 10.88 5.27 -4.24
C HIS A 90 11.68 6.24 -3.33
N LEU A 91 11.65 7.54 -3.67
CA LEU A 91 12.44 8.55 -2.98
C LEU A 91 11.94 8.83 -1.57
N HIS A 92 12.88 9.08 -0.66
CA HIS A 92 12.57 9.45 0.72
C HIS A 92 12.36 10.97 0.83
N ALA A 93 11.11 11.42 1.04
CA ALA A 93 10.72 12.84 1.02
C ALA A 93 11.51 13.77 1.96
N TRP A 94 12.09 13.25 3.04
CA TRP A 94 12.88 14.07 3.97
C TRP A 94 14.37 14.12 3.63
N ARG A 95 14.80 13.44 2.56
CA ARG A 95 16.22 13.38 2.14
C ARG A 95 16.46 14.05 0.80
N ILE A 96 15.45 14.65 0.22
CA ILE A 96 15.49 15.29 -1.09
C ILE A 96 14.72 16.62 -1.04
N ASN A 97 15.06 17.57 -1.90
CA ASN A 97 14.30 18.80 -2.00
C ASN A 97 12.90 18.57 -2.58
N GLN A 98 11.99 19.53 -2.35
CA GLN A 98 10.60 19.41 -2.72
C GLN A 98 10.37 19.29 -4.22
N ALA A 99 11.11 20.07 -5.03
CA ALA A 99 10.94 20.07 -6.48
C ALA A 99 11.28 18.71 -7.08
N ASP A 100 12.41 18.12 -6.71
CA ASP A 100 12.83 16.80 -7.19
C ASP A 100 11.86 15.69 -6.74
N TYR A 101 11.35 15.78 -5.50
CA TYR A 101 10.34 14.82 -5.02
C TYR A 101 9.06 14.90 -5.84
N LEU A 102 8.54 16.09 -6.11
CA LEU A 102 7.33 16.27 -6.90
C LEU A 102 7.52 15.89 -8.36
N ASN A 103 8.68 16.15 -8.93
CA ASN A 103 9.05 15.68 -10.27
C ASN A 103 9.04 14.14 -10.35
N ASP A 104 9.55 13.47 -9.30
CA ASP A 104 9.54 12.01 -9.22
C ASP A 104 8.10 11.44 -9.09
N VAL A 105 7.23 12.10 -8.32
CA VAL A 105 5.79 11.76 -8.26
C VAL A 105 5.12 11.96 -9.63
N ALA A 106 5.39 13.08 -10.31
CA ALA A 106 4.84 13.38 -11.64
C ALA A 106 5.33 12.38 -12.69
N ALA A 107 6.60 11.97 -12.64
CA ALA A 107 7.15 10.93 -13.53
C ALA A 107 6.41 9.60 -13.36
N ALA A 108 6.06 9.21 -12.13
CA ALA A 108 5.22 8.03 -11.90
C ALA A 108 3.79 8.23 -12.39
N ALA A 109 3.20 9.43 -12.24
CA ALA A 109 1.84 9.74 -12.67
C ALA A 109 1.66 9.64 -14.20
N ASN A 110 2.71 9.80 -14.98
CA ASN A 110 2.68 9.56 -16.44
C ASN A 110 2.49 8.08 -16.81
N LEU A 111 2.74 7.15 -15.87
CA LEU A 111 2.66 5.70 -16.07
C LEU A 111 1.48 5.09 -15.28
N ILE A 112 1.03 5.75 -14.22
CA ILE A 112 0.03 5.24 -13.28
C ILE A 112 -1.15 6.19 -13.26
N ASP A 113 -2.21 5.86 -14.00
CA ASP A 113 -3.45 6.65 -14.03
C ASP A 113 -4.27 6.40 -12.74
N SER A 114 -3.95 7.17 -11.71
CA SER A 114 -4.60 7.04 -10.41
C SER A 114 -4.64 8.37 -9.65
N ASN A 115 -5.68 8.53 -8.84
CA ASN A 115 -5.80 9.61 -7.88
C ASN A 115 -5.29 9.22 -6.47
N LEU A 116 -4.84 7.98 -6.29
CA LEU A 116 -4.29 7.50 -5.02
C LEU A 116 -2.77 7.68 -5.00
N PHE A 117 -2.28 8.21 -3.89
CA PHE A 117 -0.84 8.39 -3.65
C PHE A 117 -0.47 7.88 -2.26
N ARG A 118 0.59 7.08 -2.16
CA ARG A 118 1.20 6.73 -0.88
C ARG A 118 2.67 7.14 -0.88
N PRO A 119 3.11 7.97 0.10
CA PRO A 119 4.51 8.36 0.15
C PRO A 119 5.38 7.19 0.64
N PRO A 120 6.53 6.92 0.00
CA PRO A 120 7.51 5.98 0.51
C PRO A 120 7.87 6.23 1.99
N TYR A 121 8.03 5.15 2.75
CA TYR A 121 8.32 5.19 4.19
C TYR A 121 7.26 5.90 5.05
N GLY A 122 6.11 6.26 4.48
CA GLY A 122 5.09 7.09 5.14
C GLY A 122 5.54 8.52 5.44
N LYS A 123 6.61 8.99 4.79
CA LYS A 123 7.22 10.30 5.03
C LYS A 123 6.79 11.30 3.95
N LEU A 124 6.17 12.39 4.41
CA LEU A 124 5.75 13.49 3.53
C LEU A 124 5.63 14.77 4.34
N SER A 125 6.27 15.84 3.90
CA SER A 125 6.13 17.16 4.53
C SER A 125 4.74 17.76 4.25
N TRP A 126 4.32 18.72 5.07
CA TRP A 126 3.07 19.45 4.84
C TRP A 126 3.06 20.20 3.51
N GLN A 127 4.19 20.80 3.15
CA GLN A 127 4.33 21.56 1.91
C GLN A 127 4.20 20.64 0.69
N MET A 128 4.90 19.49 0.70
CA MET A 128 4.77 18.49 -0.37
C MET A 128 3.34 17.95 -0.45
N ALA A 129 2.71 17.63 0.68
CA ALA A 129 1.36 17.10 0.71
C ALA A 129 0.33 18.02 0.04
N LYS A 130 0.47 19.34 0.21
CA LYS A 130 -0.40 20.33 -0.45
C LYS A 130 -0.22 20.39 -1.97
N GLN A 131 0.92 19.91 -2.47
CA GLN A 131 1.23 19.96 -3.90
C GLN A 131 1.00 18.61 -4.62
N ILE A 132 0.76 17.52 -3.90
CA ILE A 132 0.42 16.22 -4.53
C ILE A 132 -0.75 16.36 -5.51
N PRO A 133 -1.84 17.10 -5.20
CA PRO A 133 -2.96 17.27 -6.14
C PRO A 133 -2.59 17.96 -7.46
N THR A 134 -1.49 18.68 -7.52
CA THR A 134 -1.05 19.35 -8.76
C THR A 134 -0.27 18.46 -9.71
N VAL A 135 0.13 17.25 -9.26
CA VAL A 135 1.00 16.34 -10.02
C VAL A 135 0.41 14.94 -10.23
N ILE A 136 -0.74 14.64 -9.63
CA ILE A 136 -1.50 13.42 -9.88
C ILE A 136 -2.95 13.75 -10.25
N LYS A 137 -3.72 12.74 -10.68
CA LYS A 137 -5.14 12.89 -11.05
C LYS A 137 -5.99 13.37 -9.87
N GLU A 138 -6.89 14.30 -10.13
CA GLU A 138 -7.85 14.82 -9.15
C GLU A 138 -9.14 13.95 -9.09
N PRO A 139 -9.79 13.86 -7.94
CA PRO A 139 -9.40 14.39 -6.62
C PRO A 139 -8.33 13.52 -5.95
N ALA A 140 -7.17 14.12 -5.67
CA ALA A 140 -6.03 13.38 -5.13
C ALA A 140 -6.24 12.93 -3.67
N GLN A 141 -5.94 11.67 -3.38
CA GLN A 141 -6.04 11.11 -2.04
C GLN A 141 -4.70 10.57 -1.55
N ILE A 142 -4.15 11.16 -0.49
CA ILE A 142 -2.97 10.63 0.20
C ILE A 142 -3.41 9.50 1.12
N VAL A 143 -2.98 8.27 0.81
CA VAL A 143 -3.36 7.06 1.54
C VAL A 143 -2.22 6.64 2.47
N MET A 144 -2.54 6.48 3.75
CA MET A 144 -1.66 5.93 4.76
C MET A 144 -2.12 4.51 5.13
N TRP A 145 -2.06 4.13 6.40
CA TRP A 145 -2.49 2.80 6.86
C TRP A 145 -3.07 2.83 8.28
N ASP A 146 -3.91 1.87 8.57
CA ASP A 146 -4.32 1.52 9.93
C ASP A 146 -3.39 0.46 10.53
N ILE A 147 -2.91 -0.48 9.68
CA ILE A 147 -2.05 -1.58 10.09
C ILE A 147 -0.85 -1.70 9.14
N LEU A 148 0.37 -1.71 9.70
CA LEU A 148 1.59 -2.06 8.98
C LEU A 148 1.98 -3.49 9.37
N SER A 149 1.94 -4.43 8.43
CA SER A 149 2.22 -5.84 8.70
C SER A 149 3.62 -6.08 9.27
N GLY A 150 4.61 -5.33 8.75
CA GLY A 150 6.03 -5.49 9.06
C GLY A 150 6.75 -6.52 8.19
N ASP A 151 6.12 -7.00 7.10
CA ASP A 151 6.66 -8.01 6.18
C ASP A 151 7.98 -7.61 5.51
N PHE A 152 8.26 -6.31 5.38
CA PHE A 152 9.54 -5.78 4.90
C PHE A 152 10.69 -5.90 5.92
N ASP A 153 10.39 -6.14 7.20
CA ASP A 153 11.42 -6.26 8.24
C ASP A 153 11.92 -7.71 8.34
N GLN A 154 13.10 -7.96 7.80
CA GLN A 154 13.72 -9.29 7.75
C GLN A 154 14.00 -9.92 9.13
N ARG A 155 13.88 -9.15 10.21
CA ARG A 155 14.01 -9.64 11.59
C ARG A 155 12.72 -10.27 12.12
N LEU A 156 11.58 -10.03 11.44
CA LEU A 156 10.28 -10.58 11.81
C LEU A 156 10.05 -11.90 11.06
N THR A 157 9.26 -12.77 11.70
CA THR A 157 8.72 -13.97 11.07
C THR A 157 7.36 -13.68 10.44
N ALA A 158 6.91 -14.50 9.49
CA ALA A 158 5.56 -14.39 8.93
C ALA A 158 4.47 -14.49 10.03
N SER A 159 4.68 -15.33 11.04
CA SER A 159 3.78 -15.45 12.20
C SER A 159 3.71 -14.14 13.00
N SER A 160 4.84 -13.47 13.22
CA SER A 160 4.86 -12.16 13.90
C SER A 160 4.13 -11.09 13.09
N CYS A 161 4.28 -11.10 11.76
CA CYS A 161 3.56 -10.19 10.87
C CYS A 161 2.04 -10.46 10.88
N LEU A 162 1.63 -11.72 10.91
CA LEU A 162 0.22 -12.10 11.04
C LEU A 162 -0.36 -11.64 12.37
N GLU A 163 0.39 -11.79 13.47
CA GLU A 163 -0.03 -11.34 14.80
C GLU A 163 -0.17 -9.80 14.86
N ASN A 164 0.73 -9.06 14.20
CA ASN A 164 0.59 -7.61 14.04
C ASN A 164 -0.74 -7.25 13.36
N CYS A 165 -1.10 -7.98 12.30
CA CYS A 165 -2.38 -7.76 11.61
C CYS A 165 -3.56 -8.15 12.51
N ARG A 166 -3.54 -9.36 13.10
CA ARG A 166 -4.62 -9.89 13.93
C ARG A 166 -4.98 -8.99 15.11
N ARG A 167 -3.97 -8.44 15.78
CA ARG A 167 -4.13 -7.58 16.97
C ARG A 167 -4.94 -6.32 16.71
N PHE A 168 -4.85 -5.74 15.52
CA PHE A 168 -5.46 -4.46 15.18
C PHE A 168 -6.54 -4.56 14.10
N LEU A 169 -6.81 -5.78 13.60
CA LEU A 169 -7.80 -6.02 12.55
C LEU A 169 -9.20 -5.58 13.00
N ARG A 170 -9.84 -4.78 12.17
CA ARG A 170 -11.18 -4.24 12.40
C ARG A 170 -11.81 -3.76 11.09
N PRO A 171 -13.13 -3.52 11.04
CA PRO A 171 -13.78 -2.97 9.85
C PRO A 171 -13.12 -1.68 9.37
N GLY A 172 -12.89 -1.58 8.07
CA GLY A 172 -12.25 -0.43 7.44
C GLY A 172 -10.72 -0.41 7.51
N SER A 173 -10.06 -1.40 8.14
CA SER A 173 -8.59 -1.43 8.22
C SER A 173 -7.94 -1.43 6.84
N ILE A 174 -7.00 -0.50 6.64
CA ILE A 174 -6.06 -0.48 5.51
C ILE A 174 -4.76 -1.14 5.99
N ILE A 175 -4.42 -2.28 5.40
CA ILE A 175 -3.26 -3.09 5.77
C ILE A 175 -2.18 -2.95 4.70
N VAL A 176 -0.95 -2.62 5.12
CA VAL A 176 0.21 -2.54 4.22
C VAL A 176 0.98 -3.85 4.21
N LEU A 177 1.18 -4.34 3.02
CA LEU A 177 2.03 -5.45 2.60
C LEU A 177 2.97 -4.94 1.51
N HIS A 178 4.01 -5.72 1.14
CA HIS A 178 4.95 -5.33 0.09
C HIS A 178 5.16 -6.49 -0.88
N ASP A 179 4.85 -6.28 -2.16
CA ASP A 179 5.11 -7.26 -3.24
C ASP A 179 6.53 -7.07 -3.81
N SER A 180 7.53 -7.20 -2.92
CA SER A 180 8.94 -6.98 -3.20
C SER A 180 9.83 -8.13 -2.68
N GLU A 181 11.02 -8.28 -3.27
CA GLU A 181 12.00 -9.31 -2.88
C GLU A 181 12.30 -9.32 -1.37
N LYS A 182 12.39 -8.12 -0.79
CA LYS A 182 12.69 -7.95 0.63
C LYS A 182 11.61 -8.54 1.54
N ALA A 183 10.35 -8.51 1.11
CA ALA A 183 9.21 -9.03 1.86
C ALA A 183 8.89 -10.49 1.56
N TRP A 184 9.38 -11.03 0.44
CA TRP A 184 8.95 -12.29 -0.15
C TRP A 184 8.84 -13.46 0.83
N GLU A 185 9.90 -13.74 1.60
CA GLU A 185 9.92 -14.88 2.54
C GLU A 185 8.76 -14.83 3.56
N ARG A 186 8.36 -13.62 3.95
CA ARG A 186 7.25 -13.43 4.91
C ARG A 186 5.92 -13.36 4.18
N LEU A 187 5.86 -12.60 3.07
CA LEU A 187 4.65 -12.38 2.31
C LEU A 187 4.05 -13.70 1.78
N SER A 188 4.89 -14.61 1.27
CA SER A 188 4.45 -15.90 0.71
C SER A 188 3.67 -16.77 1.71
N ILE A 189 3.98 -16.64 2.99
CA ILE A 189 3.30 -17.35 4.10
C ILE A 189 2.20 -16.48 4.70
N LEU A 190 2.47 -15.18 4.89
CA LEU A 190 1.58 -14.24 5.53
C LEU A 190 0.28 -14.04 4.74
N LEU A 191 0.37 -13.85 3.42
CA LEU A 191 -0.79 -13.46 2.61
C LEU A 191 -1.91 -14.51 2.63
N PRO A 192 -1.67 -15.81 2.38
CA PRO A 192 -2.73 -16.81 2.49
C PRO A 192 -3.34 -16.89 3.88
N ALA A 193 -2.50 -16.78 4.93
CA ALA A 193 -2.96 -16.81 6.32
C ALA A 193 -3.80 -15.57 6.68
N LEU A 194 -3.42 -14.39 6.18
CA LEU A 194 -4.17 -13.14 6.40
C LEU A 194 -5.51 -13.15 5.67
N ILE A 195 -5.56 -13.67 4.45
CA ILE A 195 -6.82 -13.87 3.70
C ILE A 195 -7.76 -14.80 4.50
N SER A 196 -7.26 -15.93 5.00
CA SER A 196 -8.03 -16.86 5.83
C SER A 196 -8.52 -16.20 7.13
N LEU A 197 -7.65 -15.42 7.79
CA LEU A 197 -8.00 -14.69 9.02
C LEU A 197 -9.13 -13.68 8.77
N THR A 198 -9.07 -12.90 7.68
CA THR A 198 -10.09 -11.91 7.35
C THR A 198 -11.42 -12.57 7.01
N ALA A 199 -11.41 -13.66 6.25
CA ALA A 199 -12.60 -14.45 5.92
C ALA A 199 -13.25 -15.05 7.18
N SER A 200 -12.45 -15.64 8.08
CA SER A 200 -12.93 -16.20 9.36
C SER A 200 -13.53 -15.14 10.29
N ALA A 201 -13.07 -13.90 10.19
CA ALA A 201 -13.61 -12.76 10.92
C ALA A 201 -14.86 -12.14 10.25
N GLY A 202 -15.32 -12.67 9.13
CA GLY A 202 -16.50 -12.19 8.40
C GLY A 202 -16.25 -10.92 7.57
N TYR A 203 -14.99 -10.59 7.25
CA TYR A 203 -14.67 -9.42 6.43
C TYR A 203 -14.53 -9.76 4.96
N SER A 204 -15.04 -8.89 4.09
CA SER A 204 -14.74 -8.90 2.67
C SER A 204 -13.46 -8.12 2.39
N LEU A 205 -12.67 -8.60 1.41
CA LEU A 205 -11.46 -7.91 0.95
C LEU A 205 -11.80 -7.09 -0.29
N LYS A 206 -11.67 -5.75 -0.17
CA LYS A 206 -11.97 -4.80 -1.25
C LYS A 206 -10.75 -3.96 -1.61
N SER A 207 -10.71 -3.44 -2.84
CA SER A 207 -9.81 -2.34 -3.21
C SER A 207 -10.30 -1.01 -2.63
N LEU A 208 -9.39 -0.06 -2.45
CA LEU A 208 -9.77 1.34 -2.16
C LEU A 208 -10.60 1.93 -3.31
N PRO A 209 -11.51 2.86 -3.04
CA PRO A 209 -12.35 3.50 -4.06
C PRO A 209 -11.57 4.41 -5.00
#